data_0b3d0dafda840a3d792ac115cfaf1748
#
_entry.id   0b3d0dafda840a3d792ac115cfaf1748
#
_cell.length_a   1.000
_cell.length_b   1.000
_cell.length_c   1.000
_cell.angle_alpha   90.00
_cell.angle_beta   90.00
_cell.angle_gamma   90.00
#
_symmetry.space_group_name_H-M   'P 1'
#
loop_
_entity.id
_entity.type
_entity.pdbx_description
1 polymer ?
#
loop_
_entity_poly.entity_id
_entity_poly.type
_entity_poly.pdbx_seq_one_letter_code
_entity_poly.pdbx_strand_id
1 'polypeptide(L)'
;MVTIWALGQENVWCVHPSIRRRALKSKPTIQGITKGDVRILARKGGIKRISTDIYSETRDSIKEFLKHIVKSALVYMQAAKRKTCRPMDVIMALKREGKSFYGLI
;
A
#
# COMPACT_ATOMS: atom_id res chain seq x y z
N MET A 1 24.44 27.46 -13.89
CA MET A 1 23.42 28.02 -12.95
C MET A 1 22.04 28.04 -13.53
N VAL A 2 21.89 28.50 -14.73
CA VAL A 2 20.59 28.57 -15.42
C VAL A 2 20.05 27.17 -15.74
N THR A 3 20.89 26.20 -15.97
CA THR A 3 20.54 24.81 -16.29
C THR A 3 19.75 24.11 -15.19
N ILE A 4 20.01 24.39 -13.93
CA ILE A 4 19.28 23.80 -12.80
C ILE A 4 17.85 24.30 -12.76
N TRP A 5 17.62 25.53 -13.12
CA TRP A 5 16.30 26.10 -13.24
C TRP A 5 15.51 25.53 -14.40
N ALA A 6 16.18 25.30 -15.52
CA ALA A 6 15.57 24.64 -16.65
C ALA A 6 15.11 23.23 -16.30
N LEU A 7 15.90 22.47 -15.56
CA LEU A 7 15.52 21.13 -15.09
C LEU A 7 14.29 21.15 -14.20
N GLY A 8 14.18 22.11 -13.31
CA GLY A 8 13.00 22.27 -12.46
C GLY A 8 11.74 22.68 -13.24
N GLN A 9 11.91 23.41 -14.32
CA GLN A 9 10.79 23.83 -15.17
C GLN A 9 10.42 22.80 -16.22
N GLU A 10 11.35 22.01 -16.68
CA GLU A 10 11.10 20.97 -17.68
C GLU A 10 10.04 19.98 -17.23
N ASN A 11 10.00 19.68 -15.94
CA ASN A 11 8.98 18.80 -15.38
C ASN A 11 7.58 19.43 -15.38
N VAL A 12 7.48 20.74 -15.49
CA VAL A 12 6.21 21.46 -15.42
C VAL A 12 5.54 21.54 -16.79
N TRP A 13 6.30 21.78 -17.83
CA TRP A 13 5.71 21.96 -19.16
C TRP A 13 5.50 20.65 -19.92
N CYS A 14 6.27 19.61 -19.58
CA CYS A 14 6.05 18.28 -20.12
C CYS A 14 4.75 17.63 -19.64
N VAL A 15 4.20 18.11 -18.55
CA VAL A 15 2.97 17.55 -17.99
C VAL A 15 1.75 18.12 -18.70
N HIS A 16 1.17 17.33 -19.58
CA HIS A 16 -0.10 17.66 -20.22
C HIS A 16 -1.17 18.01 -19.17
N PRO A 17 -2.07 18.98 -19.40
CA PRO A 17 -3.09 19.37 -18.43
C PRO A 17 -3.92 18.23 -17.86
N SER A 18 -4.16 17.20 -18.66
CA SER A 18 -4.87 16.00 -18.24
C SER A 18 -4.06 15.15 -17.23
N ILE A 19 -2.75 15.08 -17.42
CA ILE A 19 -1.85 14.37 -16.52
C ILE A 19 -1.71 15.12 -15.19
N ARG A 20 -1.60 16.46 -15.28
CA ARG A 20 -1.58 17.31 -14.09
C ARG A 20 -2.82 17.12 -13.23
N ARG A 21 -4.00 17.07 -13.82
CA ARG A 21 -5.25 16.82 -13.08
C ARG A 21 -5.28 15.47 -12.39
N ARG A 22 -4.70 14.43 -12.99
CA ARG A 22 -4.57 13.10 -12.35
C ARG A 22 -3.57 13.13 -11.21
N ALA A 23 -2.43 13.78 -11.38
CA ALA A 23 -1.41 13.90 -10.35
C ALA A 23 -1.91 14.61 -9.10
N LEU A 24 -2.66 15.70 -9.28
CA LEU A 24 -3.26 16.48 -8.18
C LEU A 24 -4.31 15.70 -7.38
N LYS A 25 -4.85 14.63 -7.95
CA LYS A 25 -5.84 13.76 -7.29
C LYS A 25 -5.24 12.51 -6.65
N SER A 26 -3.91 12.38 -6.63
CA SER A 26 -3.29 11.24 -5.98
C SER A 26 -3.54 11.31 -4.47
N LYS A 27 -4.33 10.38 -4.00
CA LYS A 27 -4.59 10.21 -2.57
C LYS A 27 -3.41 9.48 -1.92
N PRO A 28 -3.12 9.73 -0.63
CA PRO A 28 -2.20 8.89 0.12
C PRO A 28 -2.56 7.41 -0.06
N THR A 29 -1.56 6.55 -0.18
CA THR A 29 -1.73 5.13 -0.53
C THR A 29 -2.75 4.41 0.35
N ILE A 30 -2.77 4.74 1.64
CA ILE A 30 -3.72 4.14 2.59
C ILE A 30 -5.18 4.58 2.31
N GLN A 31 -5.39 5.79 1.80
CA GLN A 31 -6.71 6.28 1.40
C GLN A 31 -7.17 5.72 0.05
N GLY A 32 -6.27 5.04 -0.67
CA GLY A 32 -6.60 4.26 -1.86
C GLY A 32 -7.60 3.13 -1.57
N ILE A 33 -7.63 2.65 -0.32
CA ILE A 33 -8.68 1.73 0.15
C ILE A 33 -9.97 2.52 0.31
N THR A 34 -10.89 2.34 -0.62
CA THR A 34 -12.14 3.10 -0.66
C THR A 34 -13.17 2.58 0.34
N LYS A 35 -14.16 3.42 0.63
CA LYS A 35 -15.30 3.00 1.45
C LYS A 35 -16.05 1.82 0.82
N GLY A 36 -16.09 1.79 -0.53
CA GLY A 36 -16.71 0.71 -1.28
C GLY A 36 -16.01 -0.63 -1.04
N ASP A 37 -14.69 -0.64 -1.05
CA ASP A 37 -13.89 -1.85 -0.83
C ASP A 37 -14.12 -2.43 0.57
N VAL A 38 -14.15 -1.56 1.59
CA VAL A 38 -14.43 -1.97 2.98
C VAL A 38 -15.85 -2.56 3.09
N ARG A 39 -16.83 -1.97 2.41
CA ARG A 39 -18.20 -2.52 2.38
C ARG A 39 -18.26 -3.91 1.74
N ILE A 40 -17.55 -4.10 0.64
CA ILE A 40 -17.49 -5.40 -0.04
C ILE A 40 -16.90 -6.46 0.89
N LEU A 41 -15.80 -6.15 1.57
CA LEU A 41 -15.19 -7.05 2.55
C LEU A 41 -16.14 -7.38 3.71
N ALA A 42 -16.82 -6.37 4.23
CA ALA A 42 -17.78 -6.55 5.32
C ALA A 42 -18.96 -7.45 4.89
N ARG A 43 -19.47 -7.28 3.67
CA ARG A 43 -20.54 -8.14 3.12
C ARG A 43 -20.08 -9.57 2.95
N LYS A 44 -18.84 -9.80 2.54
CA LYS A 44 -18.26 -11.16 2.51
C LYS A 44 -18.19 -11.79 3.90
N GLY A 45 -18.00 -10.99 4.93
CA GLY A 45 -18.08 -11.41 6.32
C GLY A 45 -19.50 -11.51 6.90
N GLY A 46 -20.55 -11.26 6.10
CA GLY A 46 -21.95 -11.35 6.53
C GLY A 46 -22.53 -10.07 7.17
N ILE A 47 -21.80 -8.96 7.15
CA ILE A 47 -22.23 -7.70 7.75
C ILE A 47 -22.99 -6.86 6.72
N LYS A 48 -24.23 -6.45 7.05
CA LYS A 48 -25.07 -5.66 6.14
C LYS A 48 -24.92 -4.15 6.35
N ARG A 49 -24.79 -3.70 7.60
CA ARG A 49 -24.70 -2.28 7.97
C ARG A 49 -23.39 -1.99 8.67
N ILE A 50 -22.78 -0.85 8.35
CA ILE A 50 -21.47 -0.43 8.85
C ILE A 50 -21.58 1.02 9.31
N SER A 51 -21.02 1.33 10.49
CA SER A 51 -20.86 2.70 10.97
C SER A 51 -19.86 3.48 10.11
N THR A 52 -19.95 4.80 10.11
CA THR A 52 -19.02 5.69 9.39
C THR A 52 -17.61 5.63 9.95
N ASP A 53 -17.46 5.39 11.23
CA ASP A 53 -16.17 5.42 11.94
C ASP A 53 -15.32 4.19 11.62
N ILE A 54 -15.96 3.09 11.23
CA ILE A 54 -15.27 1.83 10.92
C ILE A 54 -14.27 1.96 9.75
N TYR A 55 -14.50 2.92 8.85
CA TYR A 55 -13.61 3.09 7.69
C TYR A 55 -12.21 3.58 8.07
N SER A 56 -12.11 4.48 9.04
CA SER A 56 -10.83 4.94 9.59
C SER A 56 -10.15 3.83 10.36
N GLU A 57 -10.84 3.21 11.29
CA GLU A 57 -10.35 2.10 12.11
C GLU A 57 -9.83 0.93 11.27
N THR A 58 -10.57 0.57 10.23
CA THR A 58 -10.14 -0.50 9.31
C THR A 58 -8.84 -0.14 8.59
N ARG A 59 -8.70 1.10 8.13
CA ARG A 59 -7.46 1.54 7.47
C ARG A 59 -6.28 1.54 8.41
N ASP A 60 -6.46 1.97 9.63
CA ASP A 60 -5.39 1.99 10.64
C ASP A 60 -4.98 0.57 11.02
N SER A 61 -5.94 -0.32 11.20
CA SER A 61 -5.68 -1.75 11.44
C SER A 61 -4.92 -2.41 10.28
N ILE A 62 -5.31 -2.14 9.04
CA ILE A 62 -4.60 -2.65 7.85
C ILE A 62 -3.16 -2.10 7.81
N LYS A 63 -2.98 -0.82 8.08
CA LYS A 63 -1.66 -0.18 8.10
C LYS A 63 -0.74 -0.80 9.13
N GLU A 64 -1.26 -1.03 10.32
CA GLU A 64 -0.50 -1.65 11.42
C GLU A 64 -0.09 -3.09 11.06
N PHE A 65 -1.04 -3.87 10.57
CA PHE A 65 -0.78 -5.23 10.10
C PHE A 65 0.28 -5.29 9.00
N LEU A 66 0.14 -4.45 7.98
CA LEU A 66 1.11 -4.39 6.88
C LEU A 66 2.49 -3.95 7.37
N LYS A 67 2.56 -2.98 8.27
CA LYS A 67 3.82 -2.53 8.87
C LYS A 67 4.55 -3.68 9.55
N HIS A 68 3.83 -4.52 10.27
CA HIS A 68 4.39 -5.66 10.97
C HIS A 68 4.93 -6.72 9.99
N ILE A 69 4.14 -7.09 9.00
CA ILE A 69 4.54 -8.08 7.98
C ILE A 69 5.73 -7.60 7.15
N VAL A 70 5.69 -6.34 6.70
CA VAL A 70 6.80 -5.77 5.90
C VAL A 70 8.09 -5.72 6.73
N LYS A 71 8.02 -5.37 8.01
CA LYS A 71 9.19 -5.37 8.89
C LYS A 71 9.79 -6.78 9.01
N SER A 72 8.97 -7.80 9.17
CA SER A 72 9.42 -9.19 9.21
C SER A 72 10.01 -9.64 7.87
N ALA A 73 9.40 -9.27 6.75
CA ALA A 73 9.92 -9.58 5.41
C ALA A 73 11.27 -8.91 5.13
N LEU A 74 11.47 -7.69 5.62
CA LEU A 74 12.75 -6.98 5.50
C LEU A 74 13.89 -7.72 6.23
N VAL A 75 13.63 -8.32 7.36
CA VAL A 75 14.63 -9.12 8.09
C VAL A 75 15.10 -10.30 7.24
N TYR A 76 14.18 -11.01 6.57
CA TYR A 76 14.56 -12.11 5.67
C TYR A 76 15.35 -11.61 4.45
N MET A 77 14.97 -10.47 3.87
CA MET A 77 15.69 -9.85 2.77
C MET A 77 17.12 -9.48 3.18
N GLN A 78 17.28 -8.86 4.34
CA GLN A 78 18.58 -8.45 4.88
C GLN A 78 19.47 -9.65 5.22
N ALA A 79 18.92 -10.70 5.81
CA ALA A 79 19.64 -11.93 6.08
C ALA A 79 20.20 -12.57 4.80
N ALA A 80 19.47 -12.46 3.71
CA ALA A 80 19.92 -12.92 2.40
C ALA A 80 20.82 -11.91 1.65
N LYS A 81 21.23 -10.81 2.30
CA LYS A 81 22.08 -9.74 1.74
C LYS A 81 21.56 -9.17 0.40
N ARG A 82 20.25 -9.10 0.25
CA ARG A 82 19.58 -8.57 -0.94
C ARG A 82 19.03 -7.18 -0.68
N LYS A 83 18.88 -6.38 -1.74
CA LYS A 83 18.23 -5.07 -1.70
C LYS A 83 16.77 -5.13 -2.18
N THR A 84 16.37 -6.23 -2.81
CA THR A 84 15.03 -6.42 -3.36
C THR A 84 14.26 -7.45 -2.55
N CYS A 85 13.08 -7.08 -2.09
CA CYS A 85 12.16 -7.99 -1.42
C CYS A 85 11.48 -8.92 -2.45
N ARG A 86 11.50 -10.20 -2.18
CA ARG A 86 10.87 -11.22 -3.03
C ARG A 86 9.55 -11.68 -2.40
N PRO A 87 8.63 -12.24 -3.22
CA PRO A 87 7.38 -12.81 -2.68
C PRO A 87 7.62 -13.87 -1.60
N MET A 88 8.70 -14.65 -1.73
CA MET A 88 9.05 -15.67 -0.72
C MET A 88 9.36 -15.08 0.65
N ASP A 89 9.95 -13.87 0.71
CA ASP A 89 10.25 -13.21 1.99
C ASP A 89 8.94 -12.85 2.72
N VAL A 90 7.92 -12.42 1.96
CA VAL A 90 6.58 -12.11 2.49
C VAL A 90 5.87 -13.38 2.96
N ILE A 91 5.97 -14.46 2.20
CA ILE A 91 5.38 -15.76 2.56
C ILE A 91 6.00 -16.28 3.85
N MET A 92 7.32 -16.19 3.99
CA MET A 92 8.03 -16.57 5.22
C MET A 92 7.63 -15.71 6.41
N ALA A 93 7.47 -14.40 6.20
CA ALA A 93 6.98 -13.50 7.23
C ALA A 93 5.56 -13.88 7.69
N LEU A 94 4.65 -14.14 6.76
CA LEU A 94 3.29 -14.59 7.07
C LEU A 94 3.25 -15.93 7.81
N LYS A 95 4.07 -16.88 7.40
CA LYS A 95 4.21 -18.17 8.09
C LYS A 95 4.68 -18.00 9.55
N ARG A 96 5.62 -17.10 9.76
CA ARG A 96 6.10 -16.78 11.12
C ARG A 96 4.98 -16.22 11.99
N GLU A 97 4.07 -15.43 11.41
CA GLU A 97 2.90 -14.89 12.11
C GLU A 97 1.74 -15.89 12.23
N GLY A 98 1.95 -17.13 11.79
CA GLY A 98 0.92 -18.17 11.83
C GLY A 98 -0.19 -17.98 10.80
N LYS A 99 0.01 -17.12 9.81
CA LYS A 99 -0.96 -16.83 8.74
C LYS A 99 -0.46 -17.44 7.45
N SER A 100 -1.07 -18.52 7.01
CA SER A 100 -0.74 -19.13 5.72
C SER A 100 -1.43 -18.39 4.58
N PHE A 101 -0.72 -18.24 3.48
CA PHE A 101 -1.28 -17.70 2.25
C PHE A 101 -1.86 -18.84 1.41
N TYR A 102 -3.09 -18.69 0.94
CA TYR A 102 -3.76 -19.70 0.14
C TYR A 102 -2.97 -20.05 -1.13
N GLY A 103 -2.71 -21.34 -1.33
CA GLY A 103 -2.07 -21.86 -2.53
C GLY A 103 -0.53 -21.84 -2.54
N LEU A 104 0.11 -21.34 -1.50
CA LEU A 104 1.56 -21.28 -1.39
C LEU A 104 2.02 -21.85 -0.02
N ILE A 105 1.84 -23.12 0.10
CA ILE A 105 2.34 -23.86 1.26
C ILE A 105 3.78 -24.28 1.01
#